data_77442140eac07221e4e1629505be61ea
#
_entry.id   77442140eac07221e4e1629505be61ea
#
_cell.length_a   1.000
_cell.length_b   1.000
_cell.length_c   1.000
_cell.angle_alpha   90.00
_cell.angle_beta   90.00
_cell.angle_gamma   90.00
#
_symmetry.space_group_name_H-M   'P 1'
#
loop_
_entity.id
_entity.type
_entity.pdbx_description
1 polymer ?
#
loop_
_entity_poly.entity_id
_entity_poly.type
_entity_poly.pdbx_seq_one_letter_code
_entity_poly.pdbx_strand_id
1 'polypeptide(L)'
;MDGTLVDTERLWDIAVYELAEHMGRPLDEATRERTLGNSLQGFFEILGEYTGHRIEGEEFDRLAHQLNTRVTELMRTDMQWRPGAQELLTEIADTGTRVALVTNTTADVAQVPLEFIDRSRFEVVVTGCMVPNGKPAPDPYLLACERLGLEPGNTVAVEDS
;
A
#
# COMPACT_ATOMS: atom_id res chain seq x y z
N MET A 1 -6.31 -1.05 0.04
CA MET A 1 -6.01 -1.94 -1.11
C MET A 1 -5.36 -3.21 -0.59
N ASP A 2 -4.11 -3.08 -0.18
CA ASP A 2 -3.37 -4.13 0.50
C ASP A 2 -4.11 -4.50 1.78
N GLY A 3 -4.20 -5.77 2.13
CA GLY A 3 -4.94 -6.27 3.29
C GLY A 3 -6.47 -6.13 3.23
N THR A 4 -6.99 -5.15 2.49
CA THR A 4 -8.43 -4.87 2.38
C THR A 4 -9.09 -5.60 1.20
N LEU A 5 -8.58 -5.40 -0.01
CA LEU A 5 -9.09 -6.04 -1.23
C LEU A 5 -8.28 -7.28 -1.61
N VAL A 6 -6.98 -7.19 -1.52
CA VAL A 6 -6.03 -8.24 -1.89
C VAL A 6 -5.15 -8.63 -0.71
N ASP A 7 -4.84 -9.93 -0.62
CA ASP A 7 -3.99 -10.50 0.42
C ASP A 7 -2.51 -10.34 0.06
N THR A 8 -2.03 -9.11 0.17
CA THR A 8 -0.65 -8.73 -0.18
C THR A 8 0.26 -8.57 1.04
N GLU A 9 -0.27 -8.49 2.26
CA GLU A 9 0.54 -8.32 3.49
C GLU A 9 1.63 -9.39 3.63
N ARG A 10 1.28 -10.67 3.42
CA ARG A 10 2.25 -11.76 3.46
C ARG A 10 3.35 -11.64 2.39
N LEU A 11 3.06 -11.02 1.27
CA LEU A 11 4.03 -10.80 0.19
C LEU A 11 4.98 -9.65 0.54
N TRP A 12 4.46 -8.62 1.17
CA TRP A 12 5.25 -7.56 1.78
C TRP A 12 6.16 -8.13 2.87
N ASP A 13 5.64 -9.01 3.75
CA ASP A 13 6.43 -9.66 4.79
C ASP A 13 7.65 -10.36 4.20
N ILE A 14 7.44 -11.20 3.18
CA ILE A 14 8.55 -11.92 2.51
C ILE A 14 9.60 -10.93 2.01
N ALA A 15 9.19 -9.90 1.25
CA ALA A 15 10.12 -8.94 0.66
C ALA A 15 10.87 -8.11 1.72
N VAL A 16 10.18 -7.74 2.80
CA VAL A 16 10.76 -6.96 3.91
C VAL A 16 11.78 -7.78 4.69
N TYR A 17 11.46 -9.04 5.02
CA TYR A 17 12.41 -9.93 5.71
C TYR A 17 13.64 -10.24 4.85
N GLU A 18 13.46 -10.53 3.56
CA GLU A 18 14.56 -10.73 2.61
C GLU A 18 15.46 -9.48 2.50
N LEU A 19 14.86 -8.28 2.47
CA LEU A 19 15.62 -7.03 2.44
C LEU A 19 16.45 -6.84 3.72
N ALA A 20 15.85 -7.06 4.89
CA ALA A 20 16.54 -6.93 6.18
C ALA A 20 17.71 -7.92 6.32
N GLU A 21 17.53 -9.16 5.87
CA GLU A 21 18.60 -10.15 5.80
C GLU A 21 19.73 -9.70 4.88
N HIS A 22 19.40 -9.16 3.70
CA HIS A 22 20.37 -8.61 2.75
C HIS A 22 21.18 -7.44 3.35
N MET A 23 20.56 -6.65 4.22
CA MET A 23 21.23 -5.58 4.98
C MET A 23 22.07 -6.12 6.16
N GLY A 24 22.10 -7.44 6.38
CA GLY A 24 22.90 -8.10 7.42
C GLY A 24 22.29 -8.07 8.82
N ARG A 25 21.04 -7.65 8.96
CA ARG A 25 20.31 -7.64 10.24
C ARG A 25 18.89 -8.14 10.08
N PRO A 26 18.64 -9.44 10.36
CA PRO A 26 17.30 -10.01 10.31
C PRO A 26 16.30 -9.18 11.15
N LEU A 27 15.13 -8.90 10.58
CA LEU A 27 14.10 -8.12 11.24
C LEU A 27 13.41 -8.97 12.31
N ASP A 28 13.16 -8.40 13.48
CA ASP A 28 12.32 -9.02 14.50
C ASP A 28 10.83 -8.66 14.29
N GLU A 29 9.95 -9.48 14.89
CA GLU A 29 8.50 -9.34 14.77
C GLU A 29 8.01 -7.99 15.29
N ALA A 30 8.54 -7.52 16.42
CA ALA A 30 8.16 -6.25 17.02
C ALA A 30 8.49 -5.05 16.11
N THR A 31 9.64 -5.10 15.45
CA THR A 31 10.01 -4.06 14.48
C THR A 31 9.15 -4.17 13.22
N ARG A 32 8.83 -5.40 12.74
CA ARG A 32 7.94 -5.60 11.61
C ARG A 32 6.54 -5.02 11.89
N GLU A 33 5.97 -5.27 13.06
CA GLU A 33 4.68 -4.69 13.46
C GLU A 33 4.69 -3.15 13.39
N ARG A 34 5.76 -2.51 13.82
CA ARG A 34 5.91 -1.04 13.73
C ARG A 34 5.91 -0.52 12.29
N THR A 35 6.27 -1.35 11.33
CA THR A 35 6.33 -0.95 9.90
C THR A 35 5.01 -1.12 9.16
N LEU A 36 4.03 -1.84 9.71
CA LEU A 36 2.73 -2.07 9.07
C LEU A 36 1.98 -0.76 8.81
N GLY A 37 1.38 -0.65 7.63
CA GLY A 37 0.57 0.52 7.24
C GLY A 37 1.35 1.81 6.97
N ASN A 38 2.66 1.84 7.23
CA ASN A 38 3.48 3.02 7.00
C ASN A 38 3.68 3.31 5.50
N SER A 39 4.01 4.57 5.21
CA SER A 39 4.59 4.94 3.92
C SER A 39 5.97 4.31 3.75
N LEU A 40 6.46 4.25 2.51
CA LEU A 40 7.81 3.77 2.22
C LEU A 40 8.90 4.55 2.99
N GLN A 41 8.71 5.86 3.12
CA GLN A 41 9.60 6.71 3.93
C GLN A 41 9.58 6.30 5.41
N GLY A 42 8.39 6.16 6.01
CA GLY A 42 8.25 5.73 7.41
C GLY A 42 8.80 4.33 7.67
N PHE A 43 8.64 3.42 6.72
CA PHE A 43 9.26 2.09 6.79
C PHE A 43 10.77 2.18 6.89
N PHE A 44 11.45 2.95 6.02
CA PHE A 44 12.89 3.08 6.04
C PHE A 44 13.42 3.89 7.23
N GLU A 45 12.65 4.81 7.78
CA GLU A 45 12.98 5.48 9.05
C GLU A 45 13.03 4.47 10.21
N ILE A 46 12.00 3.62 10.36
CA ILE A 46 11.95 2.56 11.37
C ILE A 46 13.09 1.54 11.17
N LEU A 47 13.33 1.14 9.93
CA LEU A 47 14.40 0.20 9.60
C LEU A 47 15.77 0.79 9.92
N GLY A 48 15.96 2.07 9.63
CA GLY A 48 17.19 2.81 9.95
C GLY A 48 17.42 2.91 11.46
N GLU A 49 16.40 3.21 12.26
CA GLU A 49 16.48 3.17 13.73
C GLU A 49 16.87 1.77 14.22
N TYR A 50 16.24 0.73 13.69
CA TYR A 50 16.49 -0.64 14.07
C TYR A 50 17.91 -1.10 13.74
N THR A 51 18.41 -0.75 12.57
CA THR A 51 19.77 -1.12 12.14
C THR A 51 20.86 -0.22 12.72
N GLY A 52 20.50 0.93 13.32
CA GLY A 52 21.45 1.93 13.79
C GLY A 52 22.14 2.69 12.66
N HIS A 53 21.53 2.69 11.47
CA HIS A 53 22.07 3.29 10.26
C HIS A 53 20.96 4.11 9.56
N ARG A 54 21.22 5.40 9.33
CA ARG A 54 20.27 6.28 8.68
C ARG A 54 20.22 6.00 7.17
N ILE A 55 19.07 5.61 6.68
CA ILE A 55 18.83 5.28 5.27
C ILE A 55 18.28 6.52 4.56
N GLU A 56 19.07 7.13 3.68
CA GLU A 56 18.68 8.34 2.93
C GLU A 56 19.42 8.46 1.59
N GLY A 57 18.97 9.38 0.73
CA GLY A 57 19.60 9.66 -0.56
C GLY A 57 19.64 8.44 -1.48
N GLU A 58 20.76 8.23 -2.15
CA GLU A 58 20.95 7.14 -3.12
C GLU A 58 20.75 5.74 -2.50
N GLU A 59 21.05 5.59 -1.22
CA GLU A 59 20.82 4.31 -0.52
C GLU A 59 19.33 4.04 -0.33
N PHE A 60 18.55 5.04 0.08
CA PHE A 60 17.10 4.94 0.12
C PHE A 60 16.53 4.54 -1.23
N ASP A 61 16.92 5.24 -2.30
CA ASP A 61 16.43 4.95 -3.65
C ASP A 61 16.74 3.53 -4.09
N ARG A 62 17.94 3.05 -3.82
CA ARG A 62 18.38 1.69 -4.15
C ARG A 62 17.60 0.62 -3.38
N LEU A 63 17.45 0.80 -2.06
CA LEU A 63 16.75 -0.17 -1.20
C LEU A 63 15.24 -0.16 -1.48
N ALA A 64 14.66 1.03 -1.72
CA ALA A 64 13.28 1.18 -2.13
C ALA A 64 12.99 0.49 -3.47
N HIS A 65 13.87 0.66 -4.45
CA HIS A 65 13.77 -0.02 -5.73
C HIS A 65 13.88 -1.55 -5.57
N GLN A 66 14.80 -2.03 -4.77
CA GLN A 66 14.96 -3.47 -4.48
C GLN A 66 13.70 -4.06 -3.83
N LEU A 67 13.17 -3.39 -2.81
CA LEU A 67 11.94 -3.80 -2.13
C LEU A 67 10.74 -3.82 -3.08
N ASN A 68 10.53 -2.73 -3.82
CA ASN A 68 9.41 -2.59 -4.75
C ASN A 68 9.47 -3.62 -5.88
N THR A 69 10.66 -3.89 -6.41
CA THR A 69 10.86 -4.93 -7.43
C THR A 69 10.47 -6.29 -6.88
N ARG A 70 10.98 -6.64 -5.71
CA ARG A 70 10.72 -7.94 -5.10
C ARG A 70 9.25 -8.16 -4.76
N VAL A 71 8.60 -7.19 -4.13
CA VAL A 71 7.17 -7.31 -3.80
C VAL A 71 6.30 -7.39 -5.06
N THR A 72 6.66 -6.65 -6.10
CA THR A 72 5.97 -6.68 -7.40
C THR A 72 6.07 -8.05 -8.07
N GLU A 73 7.25 -8.70 -8.02
CA GLU A 73 7.44 -10.07 -8.50
C GLU A 73 6.55 -11.07 -7.75
N LEU A 74 6.52 -10.98 -6.42
CA LEU A 74 5.67 -11.83 -5.58
C LEU A 74 4.19 -11.62 -5.88
N MET A 75 3.75 -10.36 -6.03
CA MET A 75 2.36 -10.03 -6.37
C MET A 75 1.93 -10.64 -7.71
N ARG A 76 2.80 -10.65 -8.72
CA ARG A 76 2.48 -11.23 -10.04
C ARG A 76 2.25 -12.74 -10.00
N THR A 77 2.84 -13.44 -9.05
CA THR A 77 2.80 -14.91 -8.98
C THR A 77 1.82 -15.45 -7.95
N ASP A 78 1.54 -14.70 -6.89
CA ASP A 78 0.93 -15.27 -5.70
C ASP A 78 -0.15 -14.38 -5.03
N MET A 79 -0.57 -13.31 -5.69
CA MET A 79 -1.62 -12.43 -5.17
C MET A 79 -2.99 -13.09 -5.21
N GLN A 80 -3.78 -12.89 -4.17
CA GLN A 80 -5.13 -13.43 -4.03
C GLN A 80 -6.08 -12.34 -3.53
N TRP A 81 -7.37 -12.52 -3.82
CA TRP A 81 -8.40 -11.69 -3.21
C TRP A 81 -8.54 -11.99 -1.71
N ARG A 82 -8.86 -10.96 -0.95
CA ARG A 82 -9.40 -11.18 0.39
C ARG A 82 -10.78 -11.85 0.29
N PRO A 83 -11.12 -12.77 1.21
CA PRO A 83 -12.42 -13.43 1.18
C PRO A 83 -13.58 -12.42 1.16
N GLY A 84 -14.47 -12.56 0.17
CA GLY A 84 -15.64 -11.69 -0.02
C GLY A 84 -15.38 -10.34 -0.66
N ALA A 85 -14.11 -9.93 -0.86
CA ALA A 85 -13.80 -8.58 -1.37
C ALA A 85 -14.20 -8.39 -2.82
N GLN A 86 -14.03 -9.41 -3.66
CA GLN A 86 -14.40 -9.36 -5.07
C GLN A 86 -15.92 -9.25 -5.25
N GLU A 87 -16.66 -10.05 -4.49
CA GLU A 87 -18.12 -10.07 -4.48
C GLU A 87 -18.66 -8.72 -4.02
N LEU A 88 -18.17 -8.22 -2.88
CA LEU A 88 -18.59 -6.93 -2.33
C LEU A 88 -18.32 -5.78 -3.32
N LEU A 89 -17.15 -5.74 -3.95
CA LEU A 89 -16.81 -4.70 -4.93
C LEU A 89 -17.74 -4.75 -6.16
N THR A 90 -18.16 -5.95 -6.55
CA THR A 90 -19.13 -6.15 -7.64
C THR A 90 -20.51 -5.67 -7.23
N GLU A 91 -21.00 -6.06 -6.05
CA GLU A 91 -22.29 -5.61 -5.52
C GLU A 91 -22.35 -4.08 -5.37
N ILE A 92 -21.28 -3.44 -4.89
CA ILE A 92 -21.20 -1.97 -4.80
C ILE A 92 -21.34 -1.34 -6.20
N ALA A 93 -20.62 -1.88 -7.20
CA ALA A 93 -20.70 -1.38 -8.58
C ALA A 93 -22.13 -1.48 -9.15
N ASP A 94 -22.86 -2.57 -8.87
CA ASP A 94 -24.24 -2.80 -9.31
C ASP A 94 -25.23 -1.79 -8.70
N THR A 95 -24.91 -1.18 -7.56
CA THR A 95 -25.72 -0.10 -6.96
C THR A 95 -25.53 1.25 -7.64
N GLY A 96 -24.54 1.41 -8.50
CA GLY A 96 -24.11 2.68 -9.06
C GLY A 96 -23.34 3.58 -8.06
N THR A 97 -22.93 3.03 -6.94
CA THR A 97 -22.10 3.74 -5.94
C THR A 97 -20.72 4.04 -6.53
N ARG A 98 -20.28 5.28 -6.41
CA ARG A 98 -18.96 5.71 -6.87
C ARG A 98 -17.88 5.19 -5.93
N VAL A 99 -16.83 4.62 -6.50
CA VAL A 99 -15.75 3.98 -5.73
C VAL A 99 -14.42 4.65 -6.04
N ALA A 100 -13.68 4.98 -4.99
CA ALA A 100 -12.28 5.38 -5.07
C ALA A 100 -11.38 4.34 -4.38
N LEU A 101 -10.19 4.13 -4.92
CA LEU A 101 -9.14 3.38 -4.25
C LEU A 101 -8.12 4.36 -3.68
N VAL A 102 -7.79 4.20 -2.39
CA VAL A 102 -6.82 5.03 -1.67
C VAL A 102 -5.79 4.14 -1.01
N THR A 103 -4.51 4.33 -1.33
CA THR A 103 -3.41 3.51 -0.81
C THR A 103 -2.15 4.33 -0.54
N ASN A 104 -1.35 3.93 0.46
CA ASN A 104 0.02 4.45 0.66
C ASN A 104 1.04 3.83 -0.30
N THR A 105 0.68 2.74 -0.96
CA THR A 105 1.51 2.09 -1.97
C THR A 105 1.81 3.05 -3.11
N THR A 106 3.06 3.11 -3.56
CA THR A 106 3.49 3.95 -4.67
C THR A 106 2.87 3.51 -6.00
N ALA A 107 2.77 4.43 -6.95
CA ALA A 107 2.03 4.18 -8.20
C ALA A 107 2.59 3.02 -9.03
N ASP A 108 3.92 2.85 -9.03
CA ASP A 108 4.64 1.78 -9.73
C ASP A 108 4.29 0.39 -9.17
N VAL A 109 4.25 0.25 -7.84
CA VAL A 109 3.87 -1.01 -7.18
C VAL A 109 2.36 -1.25 -7.28
N ALA A 110 1.54 -0.20 -7.09
CA ALA A 110 0.09 -0.29 -7.12
C ALA A 110 -0.47 -0.73 -8.49
N GLN A 111 0.30 -0.58 -9.56
CA GLN A 111 -0.12 -1.00 -10.90
C GLN A 111 -0.48 -2.50 -10.94
N VAL A 112 0.32 -3.36 -10.31
CA VAL A 112 0.10 -4.82 -10.35
C VAL A 112 -1.21 -5.22 -9.68
N PRO A 113 -1.50 -4.84 -8.42
CA PRO A 113 -2.81 -5.13 -7.84
C PRO A 113 -3.97 -4.43 -8.55
N LEU A 114 -3.77 -3.22 -9.12
CA LEU A 114 -4.81 -2.55 -9.91
C LEU A 114 -5.16 -3.30 -11.20
N GLU A 115 -4.19 -3.92 -11.87
CA GLU A 115 -4.43 -4.78 -13.03
C GLU A 115 -5.20 -6.04 -12.61
N PHE A 116 -4.84 -6.67 -11.50
CA PHE A 116 -5.51 -7.86 -10.96
C PHE A 116 -6.96 -7.59 -10.55
N ILE A 117 -7.22 -6.45 -9.86
CA ILE A 117 -8.54 -6.04 -9.37
C ILE A 117 -9.45 -5.56 -10.54
N ASP A 118 -8.89 -5.12 -11.65
CA ASP A 118 -9.46 -4.31 -12.70
C ASP A 118 -9.60 -2.83 -12.28
N ARG A 119 -8.62 -2.02 -12.73
CA ARG A 119 -8.55 -0.57 -12.47
C ARG A 119 -9.85 0.17 -12.83
N SER A 120 -10.61 -0.30 -13.81
CA SER A 120 -11.84 0.36 -14.27
C SER A 120 -12.97 0.37 -13.24
N ARG A 121 -12.87 -0.44 -12.20
CA ARG A 121 -13.84 -0.46 -11.08
C ARG A 121 -13.78 0.78 -10.20
N PHE A 122 -12.70 1.57 -10.31
CA PHE A 122 -12.48 2.77 -9.50
C PHE A 122 -12.54 4.01 -10.38
N GLU A 123 -13.44 4.94 -10.03
CA GLU A 123 -13.50 6.24 -10.69
C GLU A 123 -12.25 7.08 -10.39
N VAL A 124 -11.77 7.01 -9.14
CA VAL A 124 -10.58 7.68 -8.67
C VAL A 124 -9.61 6.67 -8.04
N VAL A 125 -8.32 6.85 -8.32
CA VAL A 125 -7.23 6.14 -7.63
C VAL A 125 -6.27 7.18 -7.07
N VAL A 126 -5.98 7.07 -5.78
CA VAL A 126 -4.98 7.87 -5.05
C VAL A 126 -3.91 6.94 -4.51
N THR A 127 -2.66 7.19 -4.90
CA THR A 127 -1.47 6.44 -4.45
C THR A 127 -0.59 7.30 -3.56
N GLY A 128 0.31 6.69 -2.81
CA GLY A 128 1.12 7.35 -1.80
C GLY A 128 2.00 8.51 -2.28
N CYS A 129 2.31 8.56 -3.59
CA CYS A 129 3.09 9.66 -4.18
C CYS A 129 2.26 10.88 -4.62
N MET A 130 0.92 10.85 -4.46
CA MET A 130 0.03 11.93 -4.93
C MET A 130 -0.24 13.00 -3.88
N VAL A 131 0.17 12.77 -2.64
CA VAL A 131 -0.05 13.68 -1.51
C VAL A 131 1.22 13.85 -0.71
N PRO A 132 1.42 15.00 -0.04
CA PRO A 132 2.60 15.23 0.79
C PRO A 132 2.62 14.33 2.04
N ASN A 133 1.45 14.04 2.61
CA ASN A 133 1.32 13.21 3.81
C ASN A 133 0.43 12.00 3.50
N GLY A 134 1.00 10.80 3.53
CA GLY A 134 0.26 9.55 3.41
C GLY A 134 -0.54 9.21 4.68
N LYS A 135 -1.33 8.15 4.64
CA LYS A 135 -2.02 7.63 5.83
C LYS A 135 -1.04 7.41 6.99
N PRO A 136 -1.34 7.77 8.21
CA PRO A 136 -2.67 8.07 8.80
C PRO A 136 -3.16 9.52 8.60
N ALA A 137 -2.44 10.39 7.87
CA ALA A 137 -2.95 11.71 7.53
C ALA A 137 -4.22 11.61 6.66
N PRO A 138 -5.15 12.57 6.77
CA PRO A 138 -6.39 12.55 5.98
C PRO A 138 -6.20 12.93 4.51
N ASP A 139 -5.02 13.44 4.13
CA ASP A 139 -4.71 14.00 2.81
C ASP A 139 -5.13 13.08 1.64
N PRO A 140 -4.82 11.75 1.66
CA PRO A 140 -5.20 10.87 0.57
C PRO A 140 -6.71 10.72 0.40
N TYR A 141 -7.46 10.69 1.50
CA TYR A 141 -8.91 10.59 1.48
C TYR A 141 -9.57 11.89 1.03
N LEU A 142 -9.05 13.03 1.49
CA LEU A 142 -9.52 14.35 1.07
C LEU A 142 -9.29 14.55 -0.43
N LEU A 143 -8.14 14.15 -0.95
CA LEU A 143 -7.87 14.18 -2.39
C LEU A 143 -8.84 13.29 -3.18
N ALA A 144 -9.16 12.10 -2.66
CA ALA A 144 -10.14 11.23 -3.30
C ALA A 144 -11.54 11.88 -3.32
N CYS A 145 -11.99 12.48 -2.22
CA CYS A 145 -13.25 13.20 -2.14
C CYS A 145 -13.30 14.38 -3.11
N GLU A 146 -12.25 15.19 -3.15
CA GLU A 146 -12.11 16.32 -4.09
C GLU A 146 -12.27 15.85 -5.55
N ARG A 147 -11.54 14.80 -5.95
CA ARG A 147 -11.59 14.25 -7.31
C ARG A 147 -12.94 13.63 -7.67
N LEU A 148 -13.63 13.08 -6.67
CA LEU A 148 -15.00 12.60 -6.81
C LEU A 148 -16.01 13.76 -6.82
N GLY A 149 -15.65 14.98 -6.40
CA GLY A 149 -16.57 16.10 -6.21
C GLY A 149 -17.58 15.84 -5.10
N LEU A 150 -17.17 15.16 -4.03
CA LEU A 150 -17.99 14.78 -2.88
C LEU A 150 -17.44 15.40 -1.59
N GLU A 151 -18.36 15.78 -0.70
CA GLU A 151 -17.99 16.15 0.67
C GLU A 151 -17.57 14.91 1.47
N PRO A 152 -16.52 14.97 2.32
CA PRO A 152 -16.05 13.83 3.11
C PRO A 152 -17.16 13.19 3.97
N GLY A 153 -18.08 13.98 4.50
CA GLY A 153 -19.20 13.48 5.30
C GLY A 153 -20.21 12.61 4.53
N ASN A 154 -20.12 12.57 3.20
CA ASN A 154 -20.96 11.75 2.33
C ASN A 154 -20.21 10.52 1.79
N THR A 155 -19.09 10.19 2.37
CA THR A 155 -18.26 9.06 1.96
C THR A 155 -18.03 8.09 3.13
N VAL A 156 -17.72 6.84 2.80
CA VAL A 156 -17.32 5.81 3.76
C VAL A 156 -15.96 5.28 3.32
N ALA A 157 -15.00 5.24 4.23
CA ALA A 157 -13.73 4.57 4.02
C ALA A 157 -13.79 3.16 4.63
N VAL A 158 -13.26 2.18 3.90
CA VAL A 158 -13.11 0.79 4.36
C VAL A 158 -11.62 0.48 4.39
N GLU A 159 -11.12 0.10 5.55
CA GLU A 159 -9.70 -0.16 5.83
C GLU A 159 -9.54 -1.36 6.75
N ASP A 160 -8.35 -1.94 6.75
CA ASP A 160 -7.93 -3.05 7.59
C ASP A 160 -6.89 -2.64 8.66
N SER A 161 -6.39 -1.40 8.58
CA SER A 161 -5.38 -0.86 9.51
C SER A 161 -5.76 0.49 10.09
#